data_2403e5e061aac2865295f25a9f1d4a35
#
_entry.id   2403e5e061aac2865295f25a9f1d4a35
#
_cell.length_a   1.000
_cell.length_b   1.000
_cell.length_c   1.000
_cell.angle_alpha   90.00
_cell.angle_beta   90.00
_cell.angle_gamma   90.00
#
_symmetry.space_group_name_H-M   'P 1'
#
loop_
_entity.id
_entity.type
_entity.pdbx_description
1 polymer ?
#
loop_
_entity_poly.entity_id
_entity_poly.type
_entity_poly.pdbx_seq_one_letter_code
_entity_poly.pdbx_strand_id
1 'polypeptide(L)'
;LAKRVAPHVHSFIEIDFTRVDALRKANKARWEEKGAKVSFTAFVVWAVSRLLRDYPTINGTISGDNLIYRGNVNVGVAVDLNPGLIVPVIHDADELSLVGIGKKIVDLAERARNRRLNPEEIQGATFSLTNPGVLGTLAGTPVIPKGTAGILGTGAIEKRVVVVEDPETGADAMAIRKRAIFTLGYDHRIVDGADAARFLAELRELMESFPEDV
;
A
#
# COMPACT_ATOMS: atom_id res chain seq x y z
N LEU A 1 -21.89 -1.06 -7.87
CA LEU A 1 -22.03 -2.48 -7.53
C LEU A 1 -21.27 -2.84 -6.24
N ALA A 2 -19.98 -2.51 -6.10
CA ALA A 2 -19.15 -2.88 -4.94
C ALA A 2 -19.76 -2.45 -3.59
N LYS A 3 -20.17 -1.20 -3.44
CA LYS A 3 -20.82 -0.71 -2.20
C LYS A 3 -22.21 -1.31 -1.90
N ARG A 4 -22.82 -2.01 -2.86
CA ARG A 4 -24.10 -2.72 -2.66
C ARG A 4 -23.89 -4.15 -2.15
N VAL A 5 -22.68 -4.67 -2.28
CA VAL A 5 -22.34 -6.06 -1.95
C VAL A 5 -21.55 -6.14 -0.65
N ALA A 6 -20.64 -5.20 -0.40
CA ALA A 6 -19.79 -5.18 0.78
C ALA A 6 -20.06 -3.95 1.65
N PRO A 7 -20.34 -4.11 2.96
CA PRO A 7 -20.37 -2.99 3.90
C PRO A 7 -18.96 -2.46 4.12
N HIS A 8 -18.65 -1.34 3.46
CA HIS A 8 -17.33 -0.70 3.56
C HIS A 8 -17.16 0.04 4.88
N VAL A 9 -16.12 -0.31 5.61
CA VAL A 9 -15.61 0.48 6.74
C VAL A 9 -14.22 0.99 6.41
N HIS A 10 -13.84 2.13 6.95
CA HIS A 10 -12.54 2.74 6.72
C HIS A 10 -11.87 3.07 8.05
N SER A 11 -10.64 2.60 8.21
CA SER A 11 -9.76 2.95 9.32
C SER A 11 -8.59 3.77 8.80
N PHE A 12 -8.18 4.78 9.57
CA PHE A 12 -7.13 5.72 9.20
C PHE A 12 -5.95 5.60 10.14
N ILE A 13 -4.75 5.78 9.61
CA ILE A 13 -3.52 5.88 10.39
C ILE A 13 -2.58 6.90 9.76
N GLU A 14 -1.84 7.63 10.58
CA GLU A 14 -0.75 8.48 10.11
C GLU A 14 0.58 7.73 10.26
N ILE A 15 1.41 7.77 9.21
CA ILE A 15 2.70 7.07 9.14
C ILE A 15 3.82 8.08 8.88
N ASP A 16 4.95 7.92 9.58
CA ASP A 16 6.17 8.68 9.36
C ASP A 16 7.02 8.06 8.24
N PHE A 17 7.23 8.84 7.19
CA PHE A 17 8.02 8.45 6.01
C PHE A 17 9.46 8.98 6.04
N THR A 18 9.89 9.61 7.13
CA THR A 18 11.21 10.25 7.20
C THR A 18 12.33 9.23 6.99
N ARG A 19 12.24 8.05 7.62
CA ARG A 19 13.19 6.95 7.43
C ARG A 19 13.16 6.41 6.00
N VAL A 20 11.99 6.10 5.48
CA VAL A 20 11.83 5.60 4.10
C VAL A 20 12.37 6.61 3.07
N ASP A 21 12.15 7.92 3.27
CA ASP A 21 12.70 8.96 2.39
C ASP A 21 14.24 9.00 2.45
N ALA A 22 14.82 8.85 3.63
CA ALA A 22 16.27 8.78 3.81
C ALA A 22 16.87 7.57 3.09
N LEU A 23 16.29 6.37 3.29
CA LEU A 23 16.71 5.14 2.63
C LEU A 23 16.57 5.25 1.11
N ARG A 24 15.44 5.80 0.63
CA ARG A 24 15.20 6.02 -0.80
C ARG A 24 16.26 6.93 -1.43
N LYS A 25 16.62 8.02 -0.75
CA LYS A 25 17.65 8.94 -1.23
C LYS A 25 19.02 8.30 -1.24
N ALA A 26 19.41 7.60 -0.18
CA ALA A 26 20.71 6.95 -0.05
C ALA A 26 20.94 5.86 -1.11
N ASN A 27 19.89 5.12 -1.49
CA ASN A 27 19.99 4.00 -2.42
C ASN A 27 19.62 4.33 -3.87
N LYS A 28 19.17 5.57 -4.16
CA LYS A 28 18.63 5.94 -5.46
C LYS A 28 19.57 5.61 -6.61
N ALA A 29 20.84 6.05 -6.55
CA ALA A 29 21.84 5.80 -7.59
C ALA A 29 22.06 4.30 -7.82
N ARG A 30 22.26 3.54 -6.73
CA ARG A 30 22.44 2.08 -6.76
C ARG A 30 21.27 1.34 -7.42
N TRP A 31 20.04 1.80 -7.21
CA TRP A 31 18.87 1.20 -7.83
C TRP A 31 18.71 1.59 -9.30
N GLU A 32 19.05 2.84 -9.65
CA GLU A 32 19.05 3.32 -11.04
C GLU A 32 20.08 2.57 -11.89
N GLU A 33 21.28 2.27 -11.36
CA GLU A 33 22.27 1.39 -12.00
C GLU A 33 21.73 -0.02 -12.28
N LYS A 34 20.83 -0.52 -11.42
CA LYS A 34 20.11 -1.79 -11.62
C LYS A 34 18.89 -1.67 -12.52
N GLY A 35 18.66 -0.51 -13.14
CA GLY A 35 17.49 -0.24 -13.97
C GLY A 35 16.17 -0.20 -13.19
N ALA A 36 16.20 0.19 -11.91
CA ALA A 36 15.02 0.25 -11.06
C ALA A 36 14.76 1.67 -10.56
N LYS A 37 13.49 2.11 -10.65
CA LYS A 37 12.99 3.33 -10.02
C LYS A 37 12.11 2.95 -8.82
N VAL A 38 12.70 2.96 -7.63
CA VAL A 38 11.98 2.62 -6.39
C VAL A 38 11.27 3.87 -5.87
N SER A 39 9.94 3.87 -5.98
CA SER A 39 9.05 4.93 -5.50
C SER A 39 8.57 4.65 -4.08
N PHE A 40 7.96 5.63 -3.39
CA PHE A 40 7.29 5.38 -2.10
C PHE A 40 6.22 4.30 -2.20
N THR A 41 5.51 4.22 -3.32
CA THR A 41 4.53 3.16 -3.59
C THR A 41 5.17 1.77 -3.54
N ALA A 42 6.41 1.62 -4.03
CA ALA A 42 7.11 0.34 -3.96
C ALA A 42 7.40 -0.11 -2.52
N PHE A 43 7.79 0.81 -1.64
CA PHE A 43 7.96 0.53 -0.22
C PHE A 43 6.64 0.07 0.43
N VAL A 44 5.54 0.76 0.11
CA VAL A 44 4.22 0.41 0.65
C VAL A 44 3.77 -0.97 0.14
N VAL A 45 3.90 -1.25 -1.15
CA VAL A 45 3.55 -2.57 -1.72
C VAL A 45 4.39 -3.66 -1.08
N TRP A 46 5.69 -3.41 -0.90
CA TRP A 46 6.59 -4.37 -0.25
C TRP A 46 6.15 -4.66 1.19
N ALA A 47 5.88 -3.65 2.00
CA ALA A 47 5.45 -3.80 3.39
C ALA A 47 4.09 -4.52 3.49
N VAL A 48 3.10 -4.04 2.72
CA VAL A 48 1.74 -4.62 2.70
C VAL A 48 1.77 -6.08 2.28
N SER A 49 2.54 -6.44 1.24
CA SER A 49 2.57 -7.81 0.73
C SER A 49 3.10 -8.81 1.77
N ARG A 50 4.04 -8.41 2.65
CA ARG A 50 4.54 -9.26 3.74
C ARG A 50 3.49 -9.43 4.85
N LEU A 51 2.90 -8.33 5.29
CA LEU A 51 1.90 -8.35 6.35
C LEU A 51 0.63 -9.13 5.96
N LEU A 52 0.22 -9.10 4.70
CA LEU A 52 -0.97 -9.83 4.25
C LEU A 52 -0.91 -11.34 4.46
N ARG A 53 0.28 -11.92 4.64
CA ARG A 53 0.46 -13.32 5.01
C ARG A 53 -0.09 -13.63 6.40
N ASP A 54 0.05 -12.67 7.31
CA ASP A 54 -0.37 -12.82 8.71
C ASP A 54 -1.83 -12.37 8.92
N TYR A 55 -2.44 -11.76 7.89
CA TYR A 55 -3.81 -11.25 7.89
C TYR A 55 -4.69 -11.92 6.81
N PRO A 56 -4.98 -13.23 6.91
CA PRO A 56 -5.71 -13.97 5.87
C PRO A 56 -7.13 -13.46 5.63
N THR A 57 -7.77 -12.82 6.62
CA THR A 57 -9.07 -12.16 6.47
C THR A 57 -8.99 -10.97 5.53
N ILE A 58 -7.93 -10.15 5.64
CA ILE A 58 -7.71 -8.97 4.79
C ILE A 58 -7.31 -9.39 3.37
N ASN A 59 -6.56 -10.51 3.23
CA ASN A 59 -6.20 -11.12 1.95
C ASN A 59 -7.27 -12.08 1.39
N GLY A 60 -8.43 -12.17 2.05
CA GLY A 60 -9.50 -13.09 1.73
C GLY A 60 -10.57 -12.54 0.78
N THR A 61 -11.64 -13.31 0.61
CA THR A 61 -12.84 -12.90 -0.11
C THR A 61 -14.06 -13.72 0.34
N ILE A 62 -15.26 -13.26 0.00
CA ILE A 62 -16.51 -14.03 0.16
C ILE A 62 -16.99 -14.50 -1.21
N SER A 63 -17.36 -15.78 -1.30
CA SER A 63 -18.05 -16.36 -2.45
C SER A 63 -19.24 -17.17 -1.99
N GLY A 64 -20.45 -16.69 -2.28
CA GLY A 64 -21.68 -17.22 -1.68
C GLY A 64 -21.62 -17.11 -0.15
N ASP A 65 -21.82 -18.22 0.53
CA ASP A 65 -21.78 -18.32 1.99
C ASP A 65 -20.39 -18.74 2.54
N ASN A 66 -19.38 -18.80 1.66
CA ASN A 66 -18.05 -19.25 2.03
C ASN A 66 -17.06 -18.09 2.14
N LEU A 67 -16.28 -18.09 3.22
CA LEU A 67 -15.09 -17.29 3.38
C LEU A 67 -13.89 -18.04 2.77
N ILE A 68 -13.21 -17.40 1.83
CA ILE A 68 -12.07 -17.96 1.12
C ILE A 68 -10.80 -17.22 1.55
N TYR A 69 -9.89 -17.91 2.20
CA TYR A 69 -8.53 -17.44 2.46
C TYR A 69 -7.64 -17.74 1.25
N ARG A 70 -6.88 -16.75 0.80
CA ARG A 70 -6.00 -16.89 -0.36
C ARG A 70 -4.58 -17.23 0.11
N GLY A 71 -3.95 -18.23 -0.55
CA GLY A 71 -2.59 -18.65 -0.26
C GLY A 71 -1.51 -17.77 -0.90
N ASN A 72 -1.87 -17.00 -1.93
CA ASN A 72 -0.98 -16.07 -2.64
C ASN A 72 -1.31 -14.61 -2.27
N VAL A 73 -0.34 -13.72 -2.48
CA VAL A 73 -0.49 -12.28 -2.26
C VAL A 73 -0.28 -11.53 -3.57
N ASN A 74 -1.39 -11.17 -4.21
CA ASN A 74 -1.40 -10.45 -5.48
C ASN A 74 -1.88 -9.02 -5.24
N VAL A 75 -1.01 -8.03 -5.40
CA VAL A 75 -1.34 -6.63 -5.11
C VAL A 75 -1.68 -5.88 -6.38
N GLY A 76 -2.95 -5.47 -6.50
CA GLY A 76 -3.40 -4.56 -7.54
C GLY A 76 -2.95 -3.13 -7.22
N VAL A 77 -2.32 -2.45 -8.15
CA VAL A 77 -1.86 -1.06 -7.99
C VAL A 77 -2.57 -0.15 -8.98
N ALA A 78 -3.37 0.79 -8.47
CA ALA A 78 -4.15 1.69 -9.32
C ALA A 78 -3.25 2.62 -10.14
N VAL A 79 -3.50 2.67 -11.46
CA VAL A 79 -2.79 3.52 -12.43
C VAL A 79 -3.79 4.43 -13.12
N ASP A 80 -3.56 5.74 -13.02
CA ASP A 80 -4.30 6.77 -13.74
C ASP A 80 -3.92 6.77 -15.23
N LEU A 81 -4.94 6.78 -16.11
CA LEU A 81 -4.79 6.77 -17.58
C LEU A 81 -5.11 8.11 -18.25
N ASN A 82 -5.71 9.03 -17.50
CA ASN A 82 -6.14 10.37 -17.94
C ASN A 82 -6.76 10.41 -19.38
N PRO A 83 -8.05 10.03 -19.62
CA PRO A 83 -9.04 9.65 -18.60
C PRO A 83 -9.03 8.14 -18.30
N GLY A 84 -9.52 7.82 -17.11
CA GLY A 84 -9.78 6.45 -16.68
C GLY A 84 -8.77 5.91 -15.67
N LEU A 85 -9.08 4.75 -15.14
CA LEU A 85 -8.28 4.05 -14.14
C LEU A 85 -8.20 2.58 -14.52
N ILE A 86 -7.03 1.98 -14.36
CA ILE A 86 -6.81 0.55 -14.45
C ILE A 86 -6.02 0.08 -13.23
N VAL A 87 -6.19 -1.18 -12.85
CA VAL A 87 -5.53 -1.74 -11.67
C VAL A 87 -4.72 -2.98 -12.10
N PRO A 88 -3.52 -2.79 -12.66
CA PRO A 88 -2.62 -3.91 -12.91
C PRO A 88 -2.20 -4.59 -11.62
N VAL A 89 -1.89 -5.89 -11.72
CA VAL A 89 -1.64 -6.78 -10.60
C VAL A 89 -0.18 -7.22 -10.57
N ILE A 90 0.45 -7.04 -9.42
CA ILE A 90 1.75 -7.64 -9.12
C ILE A 90 1.46 -8.97 -8.46
N HIS A 91 1.63 -10.05 -9.21
CA HIS A 91 1.44 -11.41 -8.70
C HIS A 91 2.60 -11.79 -7.78
N ASP A 92 2.26 -12.57 -6.72
CA ASP A 92 3.20 -13.07 -5.72
C ASP A 92 4.13 -11.97 -5.20
N ALA A 93 3.52 -10.82 -4.88
CA ALA A 93 4.24 -9.60 -4.50
C ALA A 93 5.09 -9.77 -3.24
N ASP A 94 4.71 -10.70 -2.38
CA ASP A 94 5.40 -11.08 -1.15
C ASP A 94 6.71 -11.86 -1.39
N GLU A 95 6.92 -12.42 -2.57
CA GLU A 95 8.16 -13.10 -2.97
C GLU A 95 9.19 -12.15 -3.60
N LEU A 96 8.76 -10.95 -4.02
CA LEU A 96 9.59 -10.00 -4.73
C LEU A 96 10.42 -9.13 -3.78
N SER A 97 11.68 -8.83 -4.14
CA SER A 97 12.47 -7.79 -3.48
C SER A 97 11.87 -6.40 -3.71
N LEU A 98 12.24 -5.42 -2.89
CA LEU A 98 11.83 -4.03 -3.07
C LEU A 98 12.17 -3.50 -4.48
N VAL A 99 13.36 -3.84 -4.97
CA VAL A 99 13.82 -3.47 -6.32
C VAL A 99 12.96 -4.16 -7.39
N GLY A 100 12.61 -5.43 -7.19
CA GLY A 100 11.73 -6.20 -8.08
C GLY A 100 10.35 -5.57 -8.17
N ILE A 101 9.75 -5.20 -7.03
CA ILE A 101 8.47 -4.48 -6.98
C ILE A 101 8.57 -3.13 -7.68
N GLY A 102 9.65 -2.37 -7.45
CA GLY A 102 9.87 -1.09 -8.12
C GLY A 102 9.89 -1.21 -9.64
N LYS A 103 10.59 -2.22 -10.18
CA LYS A 103 10.61 -2.53 -11.63
C LYS A 103 9.22 -2.90 -12.15
N LYS A 104 8.50 -3.78 -11.44
CA LYS A 104 7.14 -4.20 -11.82
C LYS A 104 6.16 -3.02 -11.85
N ILE A 105 6.20 -2.13 -10.87
CA ILE A 105 5.34 -0.94 -10.83
C ILE A 105 5.58 -0.04 -12.05
N VAL A 106 6.84 0.21 -12.39
CA VAL A 106 7.18 1.07 -13.55
C VAL A 106 6.74 0.44 -14.85
N ASP A 107 7.08 -0.84 -15.08
CA ASP A 107 6.71 -1.59 -16.28
C ASP A 107 5.17 -1.65 -16.47
N LEU A 108 4.46 -2.09 -15.44
CA LEU A 108 3.00 -2.20 -15.51
C LEU A 108 2.33 -0.85 -15.73
N ALA A 109 2.81 0.22 -15.07
CA ALA A 109 2.26 1.57 -15.23
C ALA A 109 2.51 2.13 -16.63
N GLU A 110 3.69 1.91 -17.21
CA GLU A 110 4.02 2.32 -18.58
C GLU A 110 3.15 1.58 -19.61
N ARG A 111 3.08 0.25 -19.50
CA ARG A 111 2.26 -0.56 -20.40
C ARG A 111 0.77 -0.29 -20.24
N ALA A 112 0.30 0.02 -19.03
CA ALA A 112 -1.08 0.45 -18.77
C ALA A 112 -1.42 1.72 -19.56
N ARG A 113 -0.59 2.76 -19.47
CA ARG A 113 -0.81 4.03 -20.19
C ARG A 113 -0.75 3.85 -21.71
N ASN A 114 0.06 2.92 -22.18
CA ASN A 114 0.18 2.57 -23.59
C ASN A 114 -0.85 1.52 -24.07
N ARG A 115 -1.79 1.10 -23.20
CA ARG A 115 -2.82 0.07 -23.49
C ARG A 115 -2.22 -1.26 -23.95
N ARG A 116 -1.11 -1.69 -23.32
CA ARG A 116 -0.34 -2.91 -23.67
C ARG A 116 -0.31 -3.93 -22.54
N LEU A 117 -1.23 -3.86 -21.59
CA LEU A 117 -1.37 -4.89 -20.56
C LEU A 117 -2.04 -6.13 -21.14
N ASN A 118 -1.59 -7.29 -20.70
CA ASN A 118 -2.24 -8.57 -20.97
C ASN A 118 -3.44 -8.74 -20.02
N PRO A 119 -4.47 -9.53 -20.43
CA PRO A 119 -5.64 -9.78 -19.58
C PRO A 119 -5.31 -10.37 -18.20
N GLU A 120 -4.28 -11.20 -18.10
CA GLU A 120 -3.83 -11.83 -16.85
C GLU A 120 -3.25 -10.80 -15.87
N GLU A 121 -2.71 -9.68 -16.38
CA GLU A 121 -2.10 -8.64 -15.57
C GLU A 121 -3.10 -7.67 -14.93
N ILE A 122 -4.39 -7.81 -15.24
CA ILE A 122 -5.48 -7.00 -14.65
C ILE A 122 -6.48 -7.86 -13.88
N GLN A 123 -6.14 -9.12 -13.62
CA GLN A 123 -6.98 -10.09 -12.92
C GLN A 123 -6.22 -10.72 -11.75
N GLY A 124 -6.96 -11.35 -10.85
CA GLY A 124 -6.37 -12.15 -9.77
C GLY A 124 -5.80 -11.34 -8.60
N ALA A 125 -6.07 -10.04 -8.49
CA ALA A 125 -5.72 -9.28 -7.30
C ALA A 125 -6.39 -9.87 -6.06
N THR A 126 -5.64 -9.98 -4.96
CA THR A 126 -6.15 -10.40 -3.65
C THR A 126 -6.33 -9.21 -2.72
N PHE A 127 -5.55 -8.16 -2.94
CA PHE A 127 -5.61 -6.87 -2.25
C PHE A 127 -5.31 -5.75 -3.25
N SER A 128 -5.72 -4.53 -2.96
CA SER A 128 -5.48 -3.40 -3.86
C SER A 128 -4.88 -2.20 -3.14
N LEU A 129 -4.11 -1.40 -3.89
CA LEU A 129 -3.52 -0.16 -3.43
C LEU A 129 -3.84 0.97 -4.41
N THR A 130 -4.24 2.12 -3.88
CA THR A 130 -4.43 3.36 -4.63
C THR A 130 -3.65 4.50 -3.99
N ASN A 131 -3.04 5.36 -4.81
CA ASN A 131 -2.22 6.46 -4.31
C ASN A 131 -2.68 7.82 -4.86
N PRO A 132 -3.80 8.37 -4.38
CA PRO A 132 -4.22 9.72 -4.75
C PRO A 132 -3.32 10.82 -4.16
N GLY A 133 -2.45 10.48 -3.20
CA GLY A 133 -1.50 11.41 -2.61
C GLY A 133 -0.49 12.00 -3.60
N VAL A 134 -0.22 11.33 -4.74
CA VAL A 134 0.61 11.90 -5.82
C VAL A 134 -0.04 13.12 -6.48
N LEU A 135 -1.35 13.29 -6.32
CA LEU A 135 -2.13 14.45 -6.79
C LEU A 135 -2.42 15.46 -5.66
N GLY A 136 -1.80 15.30 -4.49
CA GLY A 136 -1.96 16.18 -3.34
C GLY A 136 -3.14 15.86 -2.43
N THR A 137 -3.84 14.74 -2.64
CA THR A 137 -4.97 14.34 -1.77
C THR A 137 -4.45 13.92 -0.39
N LEU A 138 -4.95 14.54 0.67
CA LEU A 138 -4.55 14.27 2.06
C LEU A 138 -4.90 12.85 2.50
N ALA A 139 -6.12 12.41 2.23
CA ALA A 139 -6.65 11.08 2.50
C ALA A 139 -7.85 10.81 1.59
N GLY A 140 -8.19 9.55 1.38
CA GLY A 140 -9.36 9.17 0.60
C GLY A 140 -10.04 7.94 1.20
N THR A 141 -11.27 7.66 0.80
CA THR A 141 -12.04 6.48 1.17
C THR A 141 -12.26 5.61 -0.08
N PRO A 142 -11.28 4.81 -0.48
CA PRO A 142 -11.36 4.05 -1.72
C PRO A 142 -12.44 2.98 -1.67
N VAL A 143 -12.99 2.63 -2.84
CA VAL A 143 -13.96 1.56 -2.98
C VAL A 143 -13.24 0.24 -3.13
N ILE A 144 -13.61 -0.76 -2.35
CA ILE A 144 -13.05 -2.12 -2.41
C ILE A 144 -13.38 -2.74 -3.77
N PRO A 145 -12.40 -3.22 -4.55
CA PRO A 145 -12.66 -3.92 -5.79
C PRO A 145 -13.43 -5.23 -5.55
N LYS A 146 -14.26 -5.60 -6.53
CA LYS A 146 -15.01 -6.86 -6.45
C LYS A 146 -14.05 -8.05 -6.34
N GLY A 147 -14.31 -8.95 -5.40
CA GLY A 147 -13.52 -10.17 -5.20
C GLY A 147 -12.30 -10.00 -4.27
N THR A 148 -12.17 -8.85 -3.60
CA THR A 148 -11.17 -8.62 -2.55
C THR A 148 -11.87 -8.18 -1.25
N ALA A 149 -11.19 -8.34 -0.11
CA ALA A 149 -11.68 -7.91 1.20
C ALA A 149 -11.18 -6.53 1.60
N GLY A 150 -10.10 -6.02 0.95
CA GLY A 150 -9.50 -4.77 1.36
C GLY A 150 -8.84 -3.98 0.23
N ILE A 151 -8.67 -2.68 0.51
CA ILE A 151 -7.93 -1.73 -0.31
C ILE A 151 -7.23 -0.71 0.59
N LEU A 152 -5.97 -0.42 0.30
CA LEU A 152 -5.21 0.63 0.98
C LEU A 152 -5.15 1.88 0.10
N GLY A 153 -5.57 3.02 0.66
CA GLY A 153 -5.37 4.34 0.10
C GLY A 153 -4.20 5.04 0.78
N THR A 154 -3.30 5.65 0.00
CA THR A 154 -2.18 6.42 0.55
C THR A 154 -2.37 7.91 0.25
N GLY A 155 -2.30 8.74 1.29
CA GLY A 155 -2.35 10.19 1.16
C GLY A 155 -1.03 10.82 0.74
N ALA A 156 -1.05 12.13 0.53
CA ALA A 156 0.14 12.93 0.21
C ALA A 156 1.19 12.82 1.33
N ILE A 157 2.45 12.63 0.92
CA ILE A 157 3.59 12.62 1.84
C ILE A 157 4.10 14.06 1.95
N GLU A 158 3.86 14.69 3.09
CA GLU A 158 4.14 16.10 3.33
C GLU A 158 5.03 16.30 4.57
N LYS A 159 5.80 17.40 4.57
CA LYS A 159 6.50 17.82 5.79
C LYS A 159 5.49 18.41 6.78
N ARG A 160 5.52 17.90 8.00
CA ARG A 160 4.71 18.42 9.12
C ARG A 160 5.56 18.62 10.35
N VAL A 161 5.21 19.62 11.15
CA VAL A 161 5.75 19.76 12.50
C VAL A 161 5.00 18.78 13.39
N VAL A 162 5.75 17.96 14.11
CA VAL A 162 5.21 16.97 15.05
C VAL A 162 5.92 17.09 16.39
N VAL A 163 5.25 16.69 17.45
CA VAL A 163 5.87 16.51 18.75
C VAL A 163 6.61 15.18 18.75
N VAL A 164 7.84 15.18 19.20
CA VAL A 164 8.66 13.99 19.43
C VAL A 164 9.21 14.06 20.85
N GLU A 165 9.39 12.92 21.49
CA GLU A 165 10.07 12.84 22.78
C GLU A 165 11.59 12.83 22.54
N ASP A 166 12.31 13.67 23.24
CA ASP A 166 13.77 13.69 23.25
C ASP A 166 14.27 12.41 23.95
N PRO A 167 15.08 11.57 23.30
CA PRO A 167 15.47 10.27 23.84
C PRO A 167 16.41 10.36 25.05
N GLU A 168 17.07 11.51 25.29
CA GLU A 168 17.99 11.70 26.42
C GLU A 168 17.27 12.28 27.63
N THR A 169 16.35 13.20 27.42
CA THR A 169 15.70 13.96 28.49
C THR A 169 14.26 13.54 28.77
N GLY A 170 13.62 12.85 27.85
CA GLY A 170 12.18 12.53 27.90
C GLY A 170 11.28 13.76 27.71
N ALA A 171 11.84 14.92 27.34
CA ALA A 171 11.07 16.13 27.14
C ALA A 171 10.46 16.20 25.74
N ASP A 172 9.29 16.82 25.63
CA ASP A 172 8.66 17.10 24.34
C ASP A 172 9.48 18.10 23.52
N ALA A 173 9.76 17.77 22.27
CA ALA A 173 10.44 18.62 21.30
C ALA A 173 9.65 18.67 19.98
N MET A 174 9.80 19.78 19.25
CA MET A 174 9.22 19.88 17.89
C MET A 174 10.21 19.36 16.85
N ALA A 175 9.74 18.49 15.96
CA ALA A 175 10.54 18.02 14.83
C ALA A 175 9.76 18.12 13.51
N ILE A 176 10.50 18.32 12.42
CA ILE A 176 9.93 18.23 11.07
C ILE A 176 10.04 16.80 10.61
N ARG A 177 8.90 16.17 10.30
CA ARG A 177 8.80 14.80 9.79
C ARG A 177 8.03 14.77 8.48
N LYS A 178 8.30 13.77 7.64
CA LYS A 178 7.46 13.47 6.46
C LYS A 178 6.32 12.55 6.89
N ARG A 179 5.10 13.02 6.83
CA ARG A 179 3.91 12.29 7.29
C ARG A 179 2.94 12.06 6.13
N ALA A 180 2.24 10.92 6.17
CA ALA A 180 1.14 10.63 5.26
C ALA A 180 0.01 9.93 6.02
N ILE A 181 -1.23 10.20 5.63
CA ILE A 181 -2.41 9.50 6.15
C ILE A 181 -2.73 8.34 5.21
N PHE A 182 -2.83 7.15 5.79
CA PHE A 182 -3.26 5.94 5.10
C PHE A 182 -4.66 5.57 5.51
N THR A 183 -5.41 5.01 4.57
CA THR A 183 -6.78 4.56 4.78
C THR A 183 -6.91 3.12 4.36
N LEU A 184 -7.24 2.23 5.28
CA LEU A 184 -7.64 0.87 4.96
C LEU A 184 -9.16 0.83 4.81
N GLY A 185 -9.65 0.59 3.59
CA GLY A 185 -11.04 0.24 3.33
C GLY A 185 -11.19 -1.29 3.36
N TYR A 186 -12.16 -1.81 4.10
CA TYR A 186 -12.36 -3.24 4.24
C TYR A 186 -13.82 -3.66 4.27
N ASP A 187 -14.08 -4.91 3.88
CA ASP A 187 -15.39 -5.55 3.94
C ASP A 187 -15.65 -6.04 5.36
N HIS A 188 -16.56 -5.38 6.10
CA HIS A 188 -16.81 -5.66 7.51
C HIS A 188 -17.53 -7.00 7.76
N ARG A 189 -17.86 -7.74 6.71
CA ARG A 189 -18.35 -9.11 6.85
C ARG A 189 -17.22 -10.11 7.12
N ILE A 190 -15.98 -9.75 6.72
CA ILE A 190 -14.78 -10.61 6.80
C ILE A 190 -13.76 -10.07 7.78
N VAL A 191 -13.57 -8.76 7.77
CA VAL A 191 -12.54 -8.07 8.56
C VAL A 191 -13.22 -7.30 9.68
N ASP A 192 -12.85 -7.55 10.91
CA ASP A 192 -13.29 -6.75 12.04
C ASP A 192 -12.41 -5.52 12.27
N GLY A 193 -12.91 -4.59 13.09
CA GLY A 193 -12.20 -3.33 13.37
C GLY A 193 -10.87 -3.55 14.11
N ALA A 194 -10.75 -4.60 14.92
CA ALA A 194 -9.54 -4.90 15.68
C ALA A 194 -8.44 -5.45 14.75
N ASP A 195 -8.79 -6.34 13.82
CA ASP A 195 -7.85 -6.85 12.80
C ASP A 195 -7.37 -5.74 11.87
N ALA A 196 -8.28 -4.88 11.43
CA ALA A 196 -7.94 -3.70 10.62
C ALA A 196 -6.99 -2.75 11.36
N ALA A 197 -7.23 -2.51 12.65
CA ALA A 197 -6.40 -1.64 13.47
C ALA A 197 -5.00 -2.25 13.73
N ARG A 198 -4.92 -3.56 14.01
CA ARG A 198 -3.64 -4.28 14.17
C ARG A 198 -2.83 -4.24 12.88
N PHE A 199 -3.43 -4.58 11.73
CA PHE A 199 -2.78 -4.50 10.43
C PHE A 199 -2.19 -3.11 10.16
N LEU A 200 -2.95 -2.05 10.42
CA LEU A 200 -2.47 -0.68 10.22
C LEU A 200 -1.36 -0.30 11.20
N ALA A 201 -1.44 -0.75 12.46
CA ALA A 201 -0.41 -0.51 13.46
C ALA A 201 0.91 -1.18 13.07
N GLU A 202 0.88 -2.44 12.65
CA GLU A 202 2.05 -3.17 12.18
C GLU A 202 2.61 -2.59 10.87
N LEU A 203 1.73 -2.13 9.96
CA LEU A 203 2.17 -1.42 8.75
C LEU A 203 2.91 -0.13 9.10
N ARG A 204 2.41 0.64 10.07
CA ARG A 204 3.09 1.84 10.56
C ARG A 204 4.46 1.50 11.14
N GLU A 205 4.52 0.52 12.05
CA GLU A 205 5.77 0.09 12.67
C GLU A 205 6.80 -0.36 11.63
N LEU A 206 6.39 -1.20 10.67
CA LEU A 206 7.25 -1.68 9.59
C LEU A 206 7.76 -0.53 8.70
N MET A 207 6.92 0.45 8.39
CA MET A 207 7.31 1.60 7.57
C MET A 207 8.22 2.57 8.32
N GLU A 208 7.97 2.80 9.61
CA GLU A 208 8.77 3.70 10.47
C GLU A 208 10.11 3.10 10.87
N SER A 209 10.21 1.76 10.95
CA SER A 209 11.43 0.99 11.22
C SER A 209 12.00 0.29 10.00
N PHE A 210 11.66 0.71 8.79
CA PHE A 210 11.93 0.00 7.53
C PHE A 210 13.36 -0.57 7.47
N PRO A 211 13.53 -1.86 7.13
CA PRO A 211 14.85 -2.50 7.10
C PRO A 211 15.74 -1.92 5.99
N GLU A 212 17.06 -1.93 6.23
CA GLU A 212 18.04 -1.36 5.28
C GLU A 212 18.44 -2.35 4.17
N ASP A 213 18.31 -3.65 4.46
CA ASP A 213 18.82 -4.76 3.62
C ASP A 213 17.74 -5.39 2.72
N VAL A 214 16.92 -4.58 2.03
CA VAL A 214 15.79 -5.06 1.19
C VAL A 214 15.95 -4.77 -0.30
#